data_a59cbb61598624d42e9b16e3d1a5d92b
#
_entry.id   a59cbb61598624d42e9b16e3d1a5d92b
#
_cell.length_a   1.000
_cell.length_b   1.000
_cell.length_c   1.000
_cell.angle_alpha   90.00
_cell.angle_beta   90.00
_cell.angle_gamma   90.00
#
_symmetry.space_group_name_H-M   'P 1'
#
loop_
_entity.id
_entity.type
_entity.pdbx_description
1 polymer ?
#
loop_
_entity_poly.entity_id
_entity_poly.type
_entity_poly.pdbx_seq_one_letter_code
_entity_poly.pdbx_strand_id
1 'polypeptide(L)'
;MPMDGFHYDDAVLNAAGIRPEKGAPHTFDFDGFKAMLERLKTGGREVAIPVFHRQTETAHNAARIITADTVLIIIEGNYLLLDEDPWRSLKQLFDVTVFAEVSEAELGRRLTQRWLGFGFSPADAHARAYGHDMDNGRRIIAHRLEPDFTVLNV
;
A
#
# COMPACT_ATOMS: atom_id res chain seq x y z
N MET A 1 -8.62 -5.89 1.96
CA MET A 1 -7.33 -6.25 2.61
C MET A 1 -6.30 -5.21 2.24
N PRO A 2 -5.77 -4.44 3.19
CA PRO A 2 -4.68 -3.50 2.96
C PRO A 2 -3.37 -4.22 2.63
N MET A 3 -2.59 -3.68 1.69
CA MET A 3 -1.21 -4.12 1.46
C MET A 3 -0.26 -3.73 2.60
N ASP A 4 -0.64 -2.74 3.40
CA ASP A 4 0.19 -2.22 4.50
C ASP A 4 0.63 -3.27 5.52
N GLY A 5 -0.15 -4.36 5.68
CA GLY A 5 0.24 -5.50 6.52
C GLY A 5 1.54 -6.21 6.10
N PHE A 6 2.07 -5.87 4.93
CA PHE A 6 3.31 -6.41 4.38
C PHE A 6 4.49 -5.43 4.42
N HIS A 7 4.39 -4.34 5.17
CA HIS A 7 5.57 -3.54 5.48
C HIS A 7 6.61 -4.38 6.22
N TYR A 8 7.88 -4.21 5.85
CA TYR A 8 8.96 -4.71 6.71
C TYR A 8 8.94 -4.01 8.06
N ASP A 9 9.29 -4.76 9.10
CA ASP A 9 9.47 -4.21 10.45
C ASP A 9 10.60 -3.17 10.49
N ASP A 10 10.47 -2.19 11.37
CA ASP A 10 11.47 -1.15 11.57
C ASP A 10 12.86 -1.72 11.91
N ALA A 11 12.93 -2.86 12.62
CA ALA A 11 14.19 -3.51 12.92
C ALA A 11 14.91 -3.99 11.64
N VAL A 12 14.15 -4.53 10.66
CA VAL A 12 14.68 -4.96 9.36
C VAL A 12 15.15 -3.75 8.56
N LEU A 13 14.31 -2.70 8.48
CA LEU A 13 14.63 -1.48 7.72
C LEU A 13 15.83 -0.73 8.31
N ASN A 14 15.96 -0.69 9.64
CA ASN A 14 17.12 -0.10 10.33
C ASN A 14 18.40 -0.89 10.06
N ALA A 15 18.33 -2.22 10.11
CA ALA A 15 19.48 -3.06 9.80
C ALA A 15 19.97 -2.89 8.36
N ALA A 16 19.04 -2.62 7.43
CA ALA A 16 19.33 -2.31 6.03
C ALA A 16 19.71 -0.84 5.77
N GLY A 17 19.57 0.06 6.75
CA GLY A 17 19.85 1.49 6.61
C GLY A 17 18.82 2.26 5.79
N ILE A 18 17.64 1.68 5.53
CA ILE A 18 16.58 2.26 4.67
C ILE A 18 15.30 2.64 5.43
N ARG A 19 15.34 2.66 6.76
CA ARG A 19 14.17 3.06 7.57
C ARG A 19 13.56 4.42 7.17
N PRO A 20 14.33 5.45 6.79
CA PRO A 20 13.79 6.72 6.33
C PRO A 20 12.90 6.60 5.07
N GLU A 21 13.08 5.55 4.28
CA GLU A 21 12.33 5.29 3.04
C GLU A 21 11.07 4.45 3.26
N LYS A 22 10.73 4.12 4.51
CA LYS A 22 9.55 3.30 4.82
C LYS A 22 8.29 3.86 4.15
N GLY A 23 7.58 3.01 3.41
CA GLY A 23 6.47 3.36 2.54
C GLY A 23 6.83 3.37 1.05
N ALA A 24 8.11 3.30 0.67
CA ALA A 24 8.54 3.08 -0.71
C ALA A 24 8.33 1.62 -1.13
N PRO A 25 8.22 1.31 -2.44
CA PRO A 25 7.92 -0.05 -2.93
C PRO A 25 8.84 -1.15 -2.39
N HIS A 26 10.13 -0.86 -2.24
CA HIS A 26 11.14 -1.82 -1.77
C HIS A 26 11.17 -2.03 -0.25
N THR A 27 10.31 -1.32 0.49
CA THR A 27 10.16 -1.47 1.94
C THR A 27 9.01 -2.39 2.35
N PHE A 28 8.48 -3.13 1.37
CA PHE A 28 7.43 -4.13 1.56
C PHE A 28 7.95 -5.54 1.26
N ASP A 29 7.44 -6.52 1.99
CA ASP A 29 7.59 -7.94 1.67
C ASP A 29 6.68 -8.29 0.47
N PHE A 30 7.18 -8.00 -0.72
CA PHE A 30 6.46 -8.26 -1.96
C PHE A 30 6.14 -9.75 -2.14
N ASP A 31 7.12 -10.62 -1.89
CA ASP A 31 6.95 -12.06 -2.11
C ASP A 31 5.91 -12.67 -1.16
N GLY A 32 5.94 -12.26 0.11
CA GLY A 32 4.92 -12.62 1.09
C GLY A 32 3.53 -12.10 0.70
N PHE A 33 3.45 -10.87 0.19
CA PHE A 33 2.19 -10.29 -0.29
C PHE A 33 1.63 -11.06 -1.49
N LYS A 34 2.47 -11.31 -2.50
CA LYS A 34 2.08 -12.08 -3.69
C LYS A 34 1.61 -13.48 -3.33
N ALA A 35 2.38 -14.21 -2.52
CA ALA A 35 2.00 -15.54 -2.07
C ALA A 35 0.65 -15.54 -1.30
N MET A 36 0.38 -14.46 -0.53
CA MET A 36 -0.91 -14.29 0.14
C MET A 36 -2.05 -14.10 -0.87
N LEU A 37 -1.88 -13.28 -1.90
CA LEU A 37 -2.88 -13.09 -2.96
C LEU A 37 -3.17 -14.40 -3.71
N GLU A 38 -2.14 -15.17 -4.03
CA GLU A 38 -2.28 -16.48 -4.67
C GLU A 38 -3.08 -17.47 -3.81
N ARG A 39 -2.84 -17.46 -2.49
CA ARG A 39 -3.62 -18.28 -1.55
C ARG A 39 -5.08 -17.84 -1.50
N LEU A 40 -5.37 -16.55 -1.50
CA LEU A 40 -6.72 -16.01 -1.51
C LEU A 40 -7.43 -16.33 -2.82
N LYS A 41 -6.74 -16.23 -3.96
CA LYS A 41 -7.30 -16.56 -5.29
C LYS A 41 -7.63 -18.04 -5.43
N THR A 42 -6.87 -18.92 -4.81
CA THR A 42 -7.16 -20.35 -4.81
C THR A 42 -8.49 -20.67 -4.11
N GLY A 43 -8.86 -19.90 -3.08
CA GLY A 43 -10.13 -20.04 -2.35
C GLY A 43 -10.28 -21.35 -1.57
N GLY A 44 -11.51 -21.62 -1.11
CA GLY A 44 -11.91 -22.90 -0.53
C GLY A 44 -11.36 -23.21 0.88
N ARG A 45 -10.63 -22.28 1.50
CA ARG A 45 -10.11 -22.42 2.87
C ARG A 45 -9.97 -21.06 3.54
N GLU A 46 -9.92 -21.06 4.85
CA GLU A 46 -9.58 -19.85 5.63
C GLU A 46 -8.14 -19.42 5.39
N VAL A 47 -7.95 -18.11 5.31
CA VAL A 47 -6.63 -17.51 5.13
C VAL A 47 -6.41 -16.45 6.21
N ALA A 48 -5.42 -16.68 7.07
CA ALA A 48 -4.96 -15.68 8.02
C ALA A 48 -4.12 -14.63 7.29
N ILE A 49 -4.44 -13.35 7.49
CA ILE A 49 -3.75 -12.21 6.86
C ILE A 49 -3.14 -11.29 7.91
N PRO A 50 -2.03 -10.60 7.61
CA PRO A 50 -1.48 -9.60 8.48
C PRO A 50 -2.33 -8.33 8.47
N VAL A 51 -2.21 -7.53 9.55
CA VAL A 51 -2.82 -6.20 9.68
C VAL A 51 -1.76 -5.23 10.20
N PHE A 52 -1.67 -4.07 9.58
CA PHE A 52 -0.77 -3.00 10.01
C PHE A 52 -1.45 -2.13 11.06
N HIS A 53 -0.77 -1.89 12.17
CA HIS A 53 -1.21 -1.03 13.25
C HIS A 53 -0.44 0.29 13.22
N ARG A 54 -1.10 1.33 12.74
CA ARG A 54 -0.47 2.66 12.58
C ARG A 54 0.01 3.31 13.88
N GLN A 55 -0.65 3.03 14.99
CA GLN A 55 -0.23 3.59 16.28
C GLN A 55 1.12 3.07 16.76
N THR A 56 1.46 1.84 16.41
CA THR A 56 2.72 1.18 16.77
C THR A 56 3.67 1.04 15.59
N GLU A 57 3.24 1.42 14.38
CA GLU A 57 4.00 1.29 13.12
C GLU A 57 4.48 -0.14 12.84
N THR A 58 3.67 -1.14 13.24
CA THR A 58 4.02 -2.57 13.13
C THR A 58 2.96 -3.36 12.38
N ALA A 59 3.39 -4.35 11.59
CA ALA A 59 2.53 -5.36 11.00
C ALA A 59 2.40 -6.55 11.96
N HIS A 60 1.15 -6.92 12.28
CA HIS A 60 0.86 -8.08 13.11
C HIS A 60 0.46 -9.26 12.21
N ASN A 61 1.25 -10.33 12.23
CA ASN A 61 0.97 -11.52 11.46
C ASN A 61 -0.31 -12.22 11.96
N ALA A 62 -1.08 -12.82 11.03
CA ALA A 62 -2.29 -13.60 11.33
C ALA A 62 -3.33 -12.84 12.19
N ALA A 63 -3.42 -11.52 12.01
CA ALA A 63 -4.29 -10.66 12.82
C ALA A 63 -5.75 -10.61 12.36
N ARG A 64 -6.05 -11.18 11.18
CA ARG A 64 -7.42 -11.31 10.65
C ARG A 64 -7.56 -12.60 9.84
N ILE A 65 -8.74 -13.19 9.89
CA ILE A 65 -9.10 -14.36 9.07
C ILE A 65 -10.03 -13.89 7.93
N ILE A 66 -9.73 -14.31 6.72
CA ILE A 66 -10.65 -14.29 5.59
C ILE A 66 -11.22 -15.70 5.50
N THR A 67 -12.54 -15.82 5.63
CA THR A 67 -13.24 -17.10 5.70
C THR A 67 -13.39 -17.75 4.32
N ALA A 68 -13.58 -19.07 4.28
CA ALA A 68 -13.67 -19.82 3.04
C ALA A 68 -14.91 -19.49 2.19
N ASP A 69 -15.95 -18.92 2.80
CA ASP A 69 -17.20 -18.48 2.16
C ASP A 69 -17.15 -17.03 1.67
N THR A 70 -16.01 -16.34 1.83
CA THR A 70 -15.83 -14.96 1.32
C THR A 70 -15.84 -14.96 -0.20
N VAL A 71 -16.84 -14.30 -0.81
CA VAL A 71 -17.03 -14.25 -2.26
C VAL A 71 -16.40 -13.04 -2.95
N LEU A 72 -16.14 -11.98 -2.19
CA LEU A 72 -15.52 -10.75 -2.70
C LEU A 72 -14.44 -10.27 -1.75
N ILE A 73 -13.24 -10.07 -2.28
CA ILE A 73 -12.11 -9.55 -1.53
C ILE A 73 -11.61 -8.27 -2.21
N ILE A 74 -11.76 -7.15 -1.53
CA ILE A 74 -11.19 -5.88 -1.99
C ILE A 74 -9.78 -5.76 -1.41
N ILE A 75 -8.80 -5.65 -2.31
CA ILE A 75 -7.41 -5.38 -1.97
C ILE A 75 -7.14 -3.89 -2.22
N GLU A 76 -6.53 -3.21 -1.28
CA GLU A 76 -6.14 -1.81 -1.46
C GLU A 76 -4.66 -1.61 -1.15
N GLY A 77 -4.05 -0.66 -1.87
CA GLY A 77 -2.66 -0.31 -1.71
C GLY A 77 -2.11 0.57 -2.82
N ASN A 78 -1.00 1.22 -2.53
CA ASN A 78 -0.40 2.21 -3.41
C ASN A 78 0.22 1.59 -4.67
N TYR A 79 0.81 0.38 -4.56
CA TYR A 79 1.67 -0.19 -5.60
C TYR A 79 1.03 -1.35 -6.38
N LEU A 80 -0.28 -1.60 -6.20
CA LEU A 80 -0.97 -2.74 -6.80
C LEU A 80 -0.97 -2.71 -8.34
N LEU A 81 -0.89 -1.51 -8.92
CA LEU A 81 -0.82 -1.27 -10.36
C LEU A 81 0.51 -0.64 -10.81
N LEU A 82 1.53 -0.64 -9.97
CA LEU A 82 2.83 -0.09 -10.37
C LEU A 82 3.44 -0.94 -11.49
N ASP A 83 3.77 -0.30 -12.64
CA ASP A 83 4.38 -0.94 -13.80
C ASP A 83 5.91 -1.04 -13.67
N GLU A 84 6.34 -1.57 -12.54
CA GLU A 84 7.75 -1.84 -12.24
C GLU A 84 7.88 -3.22 -11.62
N ASP A 85 9.00 -3.90 -11.88
CA ASP A 85 9.29 -5.18 -11.25
C ASP A 85 9.59 -4.98 -9.75
N PRO A 86 9.10 -5.86 -8.89
CA PRO A 86 8.28 -7.05 -9.19
C PRO A 86 6.76 -6.78 -9.22
N TRP A 87 6.30 -5.55 -8.90
CA TRP A 87 4.91 -5.16 -8.66
C TRP A 87 3.99 -5.40 -9.85
N ARG A 88 4.48 -5.18 -11.10
CA ARG A 88 3.70 -5.40 -12.32
C ARG A 88 3.09 -6.79 -12.41
N SER A 89 3.73 -7.79 -11.80
CA SER A 89 3.26 -9.17 -11.81
C SER A 89 1.98 -9.41 -11.02
N LEU A 90 1.55 -8.44 -10.19
CA LEU A 90 0.32 -8.57 -9.39
C LEU A 90 -0.94 -8.43 -10.23
N LYS A 91 -0.92 -7.66 -11.33
CA LYS A 91 -2.13 -7.38 -12.12
C LYS A 91 -2.88 -8.65 -12.53
N GLN A 92 -2.16 -9.71 -12.90
CA GLN A 92 -2.75 -10.99 -13.31
C GLN A 92 -3.47 -11.74 -12.17
N LEU A 93 -3.26 -11.34 -10.92
CA LEU A 93 -3.92 -11.95 -9.75
C LEU A 93 -5.26 -11.29 -9.45
N PHE A 94 -5.55 -10.12 -9.98
CA PHE A 94 -6.80 -9.40 -9.78
C PHE A 94 -7.80 -9.74 -10.90
N ASP A 95 -9.07 -9.93 -10.55
CA ASP A 95 -10.15 -10.13 -11.51
C ASP A 95 -10.64 -8.80 -12.08
N VAL A 96 -10.59 -7.74 -11.27
CA VAL A 96 -10.90 -6.36 -11.63
C VAL A 96 -9.94 -5.43 -10.93
N THR A 97 -9.49 -4.40 -11.65
CA THR A 97 -8.61 -3.35 -11.12
C THR A 97 -9.27 -1.98 -11.21
N VAL A 98 -9.18 -1.21 -10.14
CA VAL A 98 -9.74 0.15 -10.05
C VAL A 98 -8.65 1.11 -9.60
N PHE A 99 -8.47 2.19 -10.32
CA PHE A 99 -7.58 3.28 -9.93
C PHE A 99 -8.38 4.44 -9.35
N ALA A 100 -8.07 4.86 -8.12
CA ALA A 100 -8.64 6.04 -7.50
C ALA A 100 -7.80 7.26 -7.92
N GLU A 101 -8.27 7.97 -8.94
CA GLU A 101 -7.56 9.14 -9.47
C GLU A 101 -7.83 10.37 -8.63
N VAL A 102 -6.76 11.09 -8.31
CA VAL A 102 -6.80 12.36 -7.59
C VAL A 102 -5.81 13.32 -8.25
N SER A 103 -6.14 14.62 -8.29
CA SER A 103 -5.20 15.62 -8.78
C SER A 103 -3.97 15.72 -7.86
N GLU A 104 -2.82 16.07 -8.43
CA GLU A 104 -1.57 16.21 -7.64
C GLU A 104 -1.73 17.25 -6.52
N ALA A 105 -2.45 18.35 -6.79
CA ALA A 105 -2.74 19.39 -5.79
C ALA A 105 -3.56 18.83 -4.62
N GLU A 106 -4.61 18.06 -4.92
CA GLU A 106 -5.46 17.46 -3.88
C GLU A 106 -4.71 16.35 -3.12
N LEU A 107 -3.88 15.55 -3.81
CA LEU A 107 -3.01 14.57 -3.16
C LEU A 107 -2.08 15.25 -2.14
N GLY A 108 -1.38 16.31 -2.55
CA GLY A 108 -0.50 17.06 -1.65
C GLY A 108 -1.24 17.66 -0.46
N ARG A 109 -2.45 18.21 -0.69
CA ARG A 109 -3.31 18.71 0.39
C ARG A 109 -3.69 17.61 1.39
N ARG A 110 -4.13 16.43 0.91
CA ARG A 110 -4.50 15.30 1.77
C ARG A 110 -3.32 14.74 2.55
N LEU A 111 -2.17 14.60 1.90
CA LEU A 111 -0.95 14.15 2.56
C LEU A 111 -0.51 15.11 3.67
N THR A 112 -0.54 16.42 3.40
CA THR A 112 -0.24 17.44 4.42
C THR A 112 -1.22 17.35 5.59
N GLN A 113 -2.52 17.25 5.30
CA GLN A 113 -3.55 17.13 6.33
C GLN A 113 -3.37 15.87 7.19
N ARG A 114 -2.95 14.75 6.60
CA ARG A 114 -2.63 13.52 7.33
C ARG A 114 -1.50 13.75 8.35
N TRP A 115 -0.42 14.41 7.98
CA TRP A 115 0.69 14.70 8.88
C TRP A 115 0.32 15.69 9.98
N LEU A 116 -0.51 16.69 9.68
CA LEU A 116 -1.11 17.57 10.70
C LEU A 116 -1.94 16.77 11.71
N GLY A 117 -2.75 15.83 11.23
CA GLY A 117 -3.53 14.92 12.08
C GLY A 117 -2.69 14.04 13.00
N PHE A 118 -1.43 13.76 12.65
CA PHE A 118 -0.46 13.07 13.50
C PHE A 118 0.28 14.01 14.46
N GLY A 119 -0.08 15.30 14.52
CA GLY A 119 0.47 16.28 15.46
C GLY A 119 1.77 16.93 15.01
N PHE A 120 2.17 16.80 13.73
CA PHE A 120 3.32 17.51 13.20
C PHE A 120 3.03 19.00 13.04
N SER A 121 4.08 19.84 13.13
CA SER A 121 3.96 21.27 12.80
C SER A 121 3.58 21.46 11.33
N PRO A 122 2.96 22.60 10.92
CA PRO A 122 2.62 22.85 9.52
C PRO A 122 3.84 22.76 8.58
N ALA A 123 5.01 23.22 9.01
CA ALA A 123 6.24 23.14 8.23
C ALA A 123 6.72 21.69 8.05
N ASP A 124 6.73 20.89 9.13
CA ASP A 124 7.15 19.49 9.07
C ASP A 124 6.14 18.64 8.30
N ALA A 125 4.84 18.89 8.48
CA ALA A 125 3.77 18.23 7.74
C ALA A 125 3.90 18.45 6.24
N HIS A 126 4.16 19.70 5.83
CA HIS A 126 4.39 20.03 4.42
C HIS A 126 5.68 19.40 3.89
N ALA A 127 6.79 19.47 4.63
CA ALA A 127 8.06 18.89 4.21
C ALA A 127 7.95 17.36 4.01
N ARG A 128 7.23 16.67 4.88
CA ARG A 128 6.98 15.22 4.74
C ARG A 128 6.07 14.90 3.56
N ALA A 129 4.97 15.63 3.42
CA ALA A 129 4.01 15.43 2.33
C ALA A 129 4.64 15.65 0.96
N TYR A 130 5.36 16.79 0.78
CA TYR A 130 5.94 17.17 -0.52
C TYR A 130 7.36 16.61 -0.77
N GLY A 131 7.94 15.93 0.20
CA GLY A 131 9.11 15.10 0.01
C GLY A 131 8.71 13.69 -0.42
N HIS A 132 9.02 12.73 0.40
CA HIS A 132 8.88 11.29 0.11
C HIS A 132 7.47 10.83 -0.33
N ASP A 133 6.40 11.36 0.30
CA ASP A 133 5.04 10.87 0.02
C ASP A 133 4.57 11.27 -1.39
N MET A 134 4.81 12.54 -1.77
CA MET A 134 4.46 13.03 -3.12
C MET A 134 5.32 12.38 -4.20
N ASP A 135 6.59 12.10 -3.94
CA ASP A 135 7.45 11.41 -4.91
C ASP A 135 6.95 9.99 -5.19
N ASN A 136 6.51 9.27 -4.16
CA ASN A 136 5.85 7.98 -4.33
C ASN A 136 4.54 8.11 -5.12
N GLY A 137 3.72 9.12 -4.81
CA GLY A 137 2.48 9.39 -5.54
C GLY A 137 2.70 9.68 -7.02
N ARG A 138 3.66 10.55 -7.34
CA ARG A 138 4.07 10.87 -8.73
C ARG A 138 4.57 9.66 -9.49
N ARG A 139 5.39 8.82 -8.82
CA ARG A 139 5.88 7.56 -9.38
C ARG A 139 4.73 6.65 -9.83
N ILE A 140 3.72 6.49 -8.99
CA ILE A 140 2.54 5.67 -9.31
C ILE A 140 1.75 6.28 -10.46
N ILE A 141 1.51 7.59 -10.45
CA ILE A 141 0.76 8.28 -11.50
C ILE A 141 1.49 8.15 -12.86
N ALA A 142 2.81 8.27 -12.87
CA ALA A 142 3.63 8.21 -14.08
C ALA A 142 3.84 6.77 -14.60
N HIS A 143 3.90 5.79 -13.72
CA HIS A 143 4.31 4.42 -14.03
C HIS A 143 3.27 3.40 -13.56
N ARG A 144 1.99 3.60 -13.90
CA ARG A 144 0.95 2.61 -13.61
C ARG A 144 0.57 1.79 -14.84
N LEU A 145 0.24 0.54 -14.61
CA LEU A 145 -0.48 -0.30 -15.56
C LEU A 145 -1.89 0.26 -15.78
N GLU A 146 -2.45 0.08 -16.97
CA GLU A 146 -3.81 0.48 -17.29
C GLU A 146 -4.82 -0.26 -16.39
N PRO A 147 -5.65 0.45 -15.60
CA PRO A 147 -6.69 -0.17 -14.78
C PRO A 147 -7.90 -0.52 -15.65
N ASP A 148 -8.76 -1.45 -15.16
CA ASP A 148 -10.04 -1.73 -15.81
C ASP A 148 -11.03 -0.57 -15.61
N PHE A 149 -10.94 0.14 -14.48
CA PHE A 149 -11.76 1.30 -14.17
C PHE A 149 -10.95 2.39 -13.47
N THR A 150 -11.28 3.64 -13.78
CA THR A 150 -10.78 4.81 -13.04
C THR A 150 -11.95 5.51 -12.35
N VAL A 151 -11.80 5.83 -11.07
CA VAL A 151 -12.78 6.56 -10.27
C VAL A 151 -12.14 7.87 -9.81
N LEU A 152 -12.80 8.99 -10.09
CA LEU A 152 -12.37 10.30 -9.60
C LEU A 152 -12.62 10.38 -8.09
N ASN A 153 -11.58 10.63 -7.34
CA ASN A 153 -11.61 10.80 -5.89
C ASN A 153 -11.42 12.29 -5.55
N VAL A 154 -12.48 13.06 -5.72
CA VAL A 154 -12.55 14.52 -5.51
C VAL A 154 -12.85 14.87 -4.05
#